data_948cc2a1d24d3d34d99d4a651248b450
#
_entry.id   948cc2a1d24d3d34d99d4a651248b450
#
_cell.length_a   1.000
_cell.length_b   1.000
_cell.length_c   1.000
_cell.angle_alpha   90.00
_cell.angle_beta   90.00
_cell.angle_gamma   90.00
#
_symmetry.space_group_name_H-M   'P 1'
#
loop_
_entity.id
_entity.type
_entity.pdbx_description
1 polymer ?
#
loop_
_entity_poly.entity_id
_entity_poly.type
_entity_poly.pdbx_seq_one_letter_code
_entity_poly.pdbx_strand_id
1 'polypeptide(L)'
;MPKLAIEVLNDYPLATEAIRDWFLKKMIESFEQDNAPEDFKKQMLSRGVSDITLAIMLDQSPRNFFDVFDENKIVIEVLRDTDINPDLFYYKINGKTPGTFFEQRIPCERAAVEKAFELLN
;
A
#
# COMPACT_ATOMS: atom_id res chain seq x y z
N MET A 1 11.29 -15.73 4.31
CA MET A 1 9.90 -15.52 4.73
C MET A 1 9.55 -14.03 4.64
N PRO A 2 8.39 -13.67 4.10
CA PRO A 2 7.96 -12.27 4.12
C PRO A 2 7.70 -11.82 5.56
N LYS A 3 7.95 -10.55 5.84
CA LYS A 3 7.65 -9.96 7.14
C LYS A 3 6.15 -9.96 7.41
N LEU A 4 5.75 -10.07 8.67
CA LEU A 4 4.37 -9.82 9.05
C LEU A 4 4.00 -8.36 8.73
N ALA A 5 2.75 -8.11 8.40
CA ALA A 5 2.31 -6.75 8.04
C ALA A 5 2.63 -5.74 9.12
N ILE A 6 2.38 -6.08 10.39
CA ILE A 6 2.68 -5.17 11.50
C ILE A 6 4.19 -4.89 11.64
N GLU A 7 5.03 -5.86 11.29
CA GLU A 7 6.49 -5.67 11.30
C GLU A 7 6.92 -4.68 10.22
N VAL A 8 6.29 -4.73 9.03
CA VAL A 8 6.58 -3.77 7.96
C VAL A 8 6.29 -2.35 8.43
N LEU A 9 5.15 -2.14 9.08
CA LEU A 9 4.78 -0.83 9.60
C LEU A 9 5.77 -0.35 10.66
N ASN A 10 6.19 -1.23 11.56
CA ASN A 10 7.12 -0.90 12.64
C ASN A 10 8.54 -0.66 12.15
N ASP A 11 8.98 -1.41 11.12
CA ASP A 11 10.33 -1.28 10.58
C ASP A 11 10.50 -0.02 9.72
N TYR A 12 9.39 0.50 9.18
CA TYR A 12 9.40 1.68 8.31
C TYR A 12 8.47 2.76 8.85
N PRO A 13 8.80 3.35 10.02
CA PRO A 13 7.88 4.27 10.71
C PRO A 13 7.61 5.57 9.96
N LEU A 14 8.60 6.12 9.24
CA LEU A 14 8.40 7.35 8.47
C LEU A 14 7.47 7.12 7.28
N ALA A 15 7.66 6.00 6.57
CA ALA A 15 6.78 5.62 5.48
C ALA A 15 5.36 5.37 5.99
N THR A 16 5.23 4.68 7.10
CA THR A 16 3.94 4.38 7.74
C THR A 16 3.18 5.66 8.10
N GLU A 17 3.87 6.64 8.67
CA GLU A 17 3.27 7.93 9.02
C GLU A 17 2.80 8.68 7.79
N ALA A 18 3.63 8.75 6.75
CA ALA A 18 3.28 9.41 5.50
C ALA A 18 2.05 8.76 4.84
N ILE A 19 1.98 7.44 4.86
CA ILE A 19 0.87 6.68 4.29
C ILE A 19 -0.41 6.91 5.11
N ARG A 20 -0.31 6.90 6.44
CA ARG A 20 -1.45 7.16 7.33
C ARG A 20 -2.02 8.54 7.05
N ASP A 21 -1.17 9.56 6.94
CA ASP A 21 -1.59 10.92 6.66
C ASP A 21 -2.28 11.04 5.29
N TRP A 22 -1.77 10.32 4.29
CA TRP A 22 -2.37 10.30 2.95
C TRP A 22 -3.78 9.71 2.99
N PHE A 23 -3.98 8.57 3.65
CA PHE A 23 -5.29 7.95 3.78
C PHE A 23 -6.26 8.84 4.57
N LEU A 24 -5.77 9.48 5.63
CA LEU A 24 -6.57 10.42 6.42
C LEU A 24 -7.05 11.59 5.56
N LYS A 25 -6.17 12.16 4.76
CA LYS A 25 -6.50 13.25 3.83
C LYS A 25 -7.56 12.81 2.81
N LYS A 26 -7.42 11.61 2.24
CA LYS A 26 -8.41 11.08 1.30
C LYS A 26 -9.76 10.85 1.96
N MET A 27 -9.77 10.41 3.21
CA MET A 27 -11.00 10.23 3.98
C MET A 27 -11.71 11.57 4.20
N ILE A 28 -10.97 12.63 4.54
CA ILE A 28 -11.51 13.99 4.71
C ILE A 28 -12.13 14.46 3.39
N GLU A 29 -11.42 14.33 2.27
CA GLU A 29 -11.91 14.71 0.95
C GLU A 29 -13.22 13.99 0.60
N SER A 30 -13.29 12.70 0.90
CA SER A 30 -14.50 11.89 0.68
C SER A 30 -15.68 12.41 1.50
N PHE A 31 -15.47 12.74 2.77
CA PHE A 31 -16.52 13.26 3.64
C PHE A 31 -17.04 14.62 3.14
N GLU A 32 -16.17 15.47 2.64
CA GLU A 32 -16.58 16.77 2.09
C GLU A 32 -17.42 16.58 0.82
N GLN A 33 -17.04 15.66 -0.07
CA GLN A 33 -17.79 15.36 -1.28
C GLN A 33 -19.18 14.78 -0.98
N ASP A 34 -19.29 13.96 0.04
CA ASP A 34 -20.55 13.28 0.41
C ASP A 34 -21.42 14.14 1.32
N ASN A 35 -20.99 15.36 1.68
CA ASN A 35 -21.70 16.25 2.62
C ASN A 35 -22.02 15.55 3.94
N ALA A 36 -21.08 14.75 4.46
CA ALA A 36 -21.25 14.03 5.70
C ALA A 36 -21.49 14.98 6.88
N PRO A 37 -22.32 14.58 7.90
CA PRO A 37 -22.53 15.39 9.08
C PRO A 37 -21.22 15.70 9.83
N GLU A 38 -21.13 16.92 10.40
CA GLU A 38 -19.92 17.36 11.12
C GLU A 38 -19.55 16.44 12.28
N ASP A 39 -20.53 15.98 13.04
CA ASP A 39 -20.28 15.06 14.17
C ASP A 39 -19.70 13.73 13.69
N PHE A 40 -20.18 13.21 12.56
CA PHE A 40 -19.67 11.99 11.97
C PHE A 40 -18.21 12.18 11.51
N LYS A 41 -17.92 13.32 10.83
CA LYS A 41 -16.55 13.64 10.42
C LYS A 41 -15.60 13.68 11.61
N LYS A 42 -16.00 14.36 12.70
CA LYS A 42 -15.19 14.48 13.90
C LYS A 42 -14.92 13.11 14.53
N GLN A 43 -15.92 12.25 14.61
CA GLN A 43 -15.75 10.90 15.15
C GLN A 43 -14.76 10.07 14.33
N MET A 44 -14.89 10.11 13.00
CA MET A 44 -14.01 9.35 12.12
C MET A 44 -12.58 9.88 12.16
N LEU A 45 -12.41 11.21 12.20
CA LEU A 45 -11.09 11.83 12.28
C LEU A 45 -10.40 11.55 13.62
N SER A 46 -11.17 11.49 14.72
CA SER A 46 -10.61 11.17 16.04
C SER A 46 -10.09 9.74 16.15
N ARG A 47 -10.71 8.81 15.40
CA ARG A 47 -10.25 7.43 15.31
C ARG A 47 -8.99 7.30 14.48
N GLY A 48 -8.86 8.13 13.42
CA GLY A 48 -7.75 8.09 12.49
C GLY A 48 -7.67 6.79 11.71
N VAL A 49 -6.50 6.50 11.15
CA VAL A 49 -6.20 5.25 10.46
C VAL A 49 -5.22 4.46 11.32
N SER A 50 -5.70 3.37 11.94
CA SER A 50 -4.89 2.58 12.87
C SER A 50 -3.88 1.69 12.14
N ASP A 51 -2.84 1.26 12.86
CA ASP A 51 -1.86 0.31 12.35
C ASP A 51 -2.52 -1.03 12.00
N ILE A 52 -3.51 -1.44 12.78
CA ILE A 52 -4.24 -2.69 12.50
C ILE A 52 -4.95 -2.59 11.15
N THR A 53 -5.60 -1.47 10.86
CA THR A 53 -6.27 -1.24 9.58
C THR A 53 -5.26 -1.29 8.41
N LEU A 54 -4.12 -0.63 8.55
CA LEU A 54 -3.08 -0.65 7.54
C LEU A 54 -2.50 -2.06 7.35
N ALA A 55 -2.29 -2.79 8.44
CA ALA A 55 -1.77 -4.16 8.39
C ALA A 55 -2.73 -5.11 7.66
N ILE A 56 -4.03 -5.02 7.96
CA ILE A 56 -5.05 -5.82 7.27
C ILE A 56 -5.08 -5.48 5.78
N MET A 57 -5.03 -4.21 5.44
CA MET A 57 -5.00 -3.74 4.06
C MET A 57 -3.77 -4.28 3.31
N LEU A 58 -2.60 -4.27 3.97
CA LEU A 58 -1.36 -4.76 3.37
C LEU A 58 -1.46 -6.25 3.02
N ASP A 59 -2.10 -7.05 3.87
CA ASP A 59 -2.25 -8.49 3.64
C ASP A 59 -3.36 -8.84 2.67
N GLN A 60 -4.49 -8.12 2.71
CA GLN A 60 -5.67 -8.48 1.92
C GLN A 60 -5.79 -7.71 0.61
N SER A 61 -5.36 -6.46 0.58
CA SER A 61 -5.52 -5.59 -0.57
C SER A 61 -4.32 -4.66 -0.73
N PRO A 62 -3.11 -5.22 -0.93
CA PRO A 62 -1.89 -4.40 -1.03
C PRO A 62 -1.95 -3.38 -2.18
N ARG A 63 -2.72 -3.64 -3.21
CA ARG A 63 -2.95 -2.72 -4.32
C ARG A 63 -3.45 -1.34 -3.87
N ASN A 64 -4.17 -1.28 -2.74
CA ASN A 64 -4.69 -0.01 -2.23
C ASN A 64 -3.60 0.99 -1.82
N PHE A 65 -2.35 0.53 -1.70
CA PHE A 65 -1.20 1.40 -1.41
C PHE A 65 -0.55 1.98 -2.68
N PHE A 66 -0.90 1.50 -3.87
CA PHE A 66 -0.20 1.89 -5.11
C PHE A 66 -0.29 3.40 -5.37
N ASP A 67 -1.46 4.00 -5.11
CA ASP A 67 -1.67 5.43 -5.38
C ASP A 67 -0.83 6.33 -4.49
N VAL A 68 -0.71 6.01 -3.20
CA VAL A 68 0.11 6.81 -2.29
C VAL A 68 1.58 6.75 -2.69
N PHE A 69 2.05 5.58 -3.12
CA PHE A 69 3.43 5.45 -3.59
C PHE A 69 3.63 6.18 -4.91
N ASP A 70 2.67 6.10 -5.83
CA ASP A 70 2.74 6.81 -7.11
C ASP A 70 2.86 8.33 -6.90
N GLU A 71 2.08 8.90 -5.99
CA GLU A 71 2.19 10.32 -5.63
C GLU A 71 3.56 10.68 -5.05
N ASN A 72 4.27 9.72 -4.47
CA ASN A 72 5.62 9.90 -3.95
C ASN A 72 6.69 9.46 -4.95
N LYS A 73 6.34 9.32 -6.22
CA LYS A 73 7.23 8.93 -7.32
C LYS A 73 7.83 7.54 -7.18
N ILE A 74 7.10 6.65 -6.51
CA ILE A 74 7.43 5.23 -6.41
C ILE A 74 6.34 4.48 -7.18
N VAL A 75 6.61 4.23 -8.47
CA VAL A 75 5.63 3.64 -9.38
C VAL A 75 5.75 2.13 -9.36
N ILE A 76 4.70 1.46 -8.90
CA ILE A 76 4.63 0.00 -8.81
C ILE A 76 3.84 -0.55 -10.00
N GLU A 77 4.43 -1.52 -10.68
CA GLU A 77 3.77 -2.28 -11.73
C GLU A 77 3.83 -3.76 -11.39
N VAL A 78 2.70 -4.45 -11.53
CA VAL A 78 2.61 -5.91 -11.35
C VAL A 78 2.23 -6.51 -12.69
N LEU A 79 3.07 -7.40 -13.19
CA LEU A 79 3.01 -7.92 -14.56
C LEU A 79 3.02 -9.44 -14.56
N ARG A 80 2.45 -10.02 -15.62
CA ARG A 80 2.60 -11.45 -15.89
C ARG A 80 3.89 -11.67 -16.69
N ASP A 81 4.56 -12.80 -16.43
CA ASP A 81 5.70 -13.20 -17.24
C ASP A 81 5.19 -13.80 -18.55
N THR A 82 5.18 -12.98 -19.62
CA THR A 82 4.69 -13.41 -20.93
C THR A 82 5.73 -14.16 -21.76
N ASP A 83 7.00 -14.10 -21.34
CA ASP A 83 8.11 -14.66 -22.15
C ASP A 83 8.40 -16.12 -21.80
N ILE A 84 8.33 -16.49 -20.52
CA ILE A 84 8.74 -17.82 -20.06
C ILE A 84 7.53 -18.60 -19.52
N ASN A 85 6.77 -18.04 -18.59
CA ASN A 85 5.64 -18.71 -17.95
C ASN A 85 4.54 -17.71 -17.60
N PRO A 86 3.41 -17.69 -18.35
CA PRO A 86 2.33 -16.72 -18.12
C PRO A 86 1.58 -16.91 -16.81
N ASP A 87 1.82 -18.02 -16.09
CA ASP A 87 1.24 -18.27 -14.77
C ASP A 87 2.03 -17.60 -13.64
N LEU A 88 3.17 -16.97 -13.97
CA LEU A 88 4.00 -16.28 -12.98
C LEU A 88 3.80 -14.77 -13.05
N PHE A 89 3.89 -14.14 -11.89
CA PHE A 89 3.83 -12.68 -11.75
C PHE A 89 5.18 -12.15 -11.26
N TYR A 90 5.47 -10.93 -11.64
CA TYR A 90 6.61 -10.19 -11.11
C TYR A 90 6.25 -8.71 -10.99
N TYR A 91 7.04 -7.96 -10.24
CA TYR A 91 6.80 -6.53 -10.11
C TYR A 91 8.00 -5.72 -10.57
N LYS A 92 7.71 -4.48 -10.96
CA LYS A 92 8.71 -3.45 -11.22
C LYS A 92 8.42 -2.26 -10.33
N ILE A 93 9.46 -1.64 -9.82
CA ILE A 93 9.35 -0.35 -9.13
C ILE A 93 10.25 0.62 -9.88
N ASN A 94 9.64 1.69 -10.41
CA ASN A 94 10.33 2.68 -11.25
C ASN A 94 11.10 2.01 -12.41
N GLY A 95 10.49 1.01 -13.02
CA GLY A 95 11.05 0.28 -14.15
C GLY A 95 12.08 -0.79 -13.82
N LYS A 96 12.38 -0.99 -12.53
CA LYS A 96 13.38 -1.98 -12.09
C LYS A 96 12.69 -3.19 -11.45
N THR A 97 13.18 -4.38 -11.77
CA THR A 97 12.66 -5.63 -11.19
C THR A 97 13.72 -6.31 -10.33
N PRO A 98 13.33 -6.88 -9.16
CA PRO A 98 14.25 -7.66 -8.34
C PRO A 98 14.55 -9.05 -8.91
N GLY A 99 13.83 -9.49 -9.96
CA GLY A 99 14.01 -10.80 -10.56
C GLY A 99 13.32 -11.95 -9.83
N THR A 100 12.45 -11.65 -8.87
CA THR A 100 11.70 -12.66 -8.14
C THR A 100 10.32 -12.85 -8.79
N PHE A 101 9.89 -14.11 -8.91
CA PHE A 101 8.60 -14.46 -9.50
C PHE A 101 7.66 -15.05 -8.46
N PHE A 102 6.36 -14.83 -8.65
CA PHE A 102 5.31 -15.27 -7.73
C PHE A 102 4.25 -16.04 -8.51
N GLU A 103 3.73 -17.10 -7.90
CA GLU A 103 2.64 -17.89 -8.51
C GLU A 103 1.27 -17.22 -8.39
N GLN A 104 1.13 -16.26 -7.47
CA GLN A 104 -0.11 -15.55 -7.24
C GLN A 104 0.10 -14.04 -7.25
N ARG A 105 -0.93 -13.31 -7.66
CA ARG A 105 -0.86 -11.86 -7.82
C ARG A 105 -0.76 -11.12 -6.48
N ILE A 106 -1.57 -11.49 -5.49
CA ILE A 106 -1.59 -10.79 -4.20
C ILE A 106 -0.25 -10.88 -3.48
N PRO A 107 0.40 -12.03 -3.34
CA PRO A 107 1.75 -12.10 -2.80
C PRO A 107 2.76 -11.25 -3.56
N CYS A 108 2.64 -11.16 -4.87
CA CYS A 108 3.50 -10.30 -5.70
C CYS A 108 3.27 -8.81 -5.37
N GLU A 109 2.01 -8.39 -5.32
CA GLU A 109 1.65 -7.02 -4.94
C GLU A 109 2.13 -6.70 -3.52
N ARG A 110 1.99 -7.65 -2.59
CA ARG A 110 2.43 -7.53 -1.21
C ARG A 110 3.94 -7.29 -1.11
N ALA A 111 4.72 -8.06 -1.86
CA ALA A 111 6.18 -7.92 -1.90
C ALA A 111 6.58 -6.56 -2.49
N ALA A 112 5.90 -6.12 -3.54
CA ALA A 112 6.15 -4.82 -4.16
C ALA A 112 5.88 -3.67 -3.19
N VAL A 113 4.76 -3.73 -2.45
CA VAL A 113 4.39 -2.71 -1.47
C VAL A 113 5.38 -2.70 -0.31
N GLU A 114 5.82 -3.86 0.17
CA GLU A 114 6.85 -3.94 1.22
C GLU A 114 8.14 -3.24 0.78
N LYS A 115 8.59 -3.47 -0.45
CA LYS A 115 9.75 -2.79 -1.00
C LYS A 115 9.53 -1.29 -1.12
N ALA A 116 8.33 -0.87 -1.52
CA ALA A 116 7.98 0.55 -1.60
C ALA A 116 8.00 1.24 -0.23
N PHE A 117 7.57 0.56 0.84
CA PHE A 117 7.71 1.06 2.22
C PHE A 117 9.17 1.35 2.55
N GLU A 118 10.06 0.40 2.21
CA GLU A 118 11.50 0.57 2.42
C GLU A 118 12.02 1.80 1.68
N LEU A 119 11.62 2.00 0.43
CA LEU A 119 12.07 3.12 -0.39
C LEU A 119 11.52 4.47 0.09
N LEU A 120 10.29 4.49 0.60
CA LEU A 120 9.68 5.72 1.10
C LEU A 120 10.21 6.11 2.49
N ASN A 121 10.65 5.15 3.26
CA ASN A 121 11.16 5.40 4.59
C ASN A 121 12.54 6.09 4.54
#